data_edf242c50f21c13b175a0d97cb68e837
#
_entry.id   edf242c50f21c13b175a0d97cb68e837
#
_cell.length_a   1.000
_cell.length_b   1.000
_cell.length_c   1.000
_cell.angle_alpha   90.00
_cell.angle_beta   90.00
_cell.angle_gamma   90.00
#
_symmetry.space_group_name_H-M   'P 1'
#
loop_
_entity.id
_entity.type
_entity.pdbx_description
1 polymer ?
#
loop_
_entity_poly.entity_id
_entity_poly.type
_entity_poly.pdbx_seq_one_letter_code
_entity_poly.pdbx_strand_id
1 'polypeptide(L)'
;IVDCDWSSDVCSSDLAGADCILLIVAALNLPQMRELESVAKRLGLAVLVEVHDGDELDIALQLNTPLIGINNRNLRTFETKLGTTLGLLDRVPDNRLVITESGILKRDDVELMRARKVNAFLVGEAFMRAPDPGVELARLFDTGAAAKMA
;
A
#
# COMPACT_ATOMS: atom_id res chain seq x y z
N ILE A 1 -17.69 -3.23 -24.47
CA ILE A 1 -16.85 -2.45 -23.54
C ILE A 1 -17.84 -1.73 -22.67
N VAL A 2 -18.02 -2.17 -21.44
CA VAL A 2 -18.84 -1.46 -20.45
C VAL A 2 -18.02 -0.22 -20.11
N ASP A 3 -18.59 0.94 -20.38
CA ASP A 3 -18.05 2.23 -19.94
C ASP A 3 -18.16 2.23 -18.42
N CYS A 4 -17.11 1.77 -17.72
CA CYS A 4 -17.03 1.86 -16.28
C CYS A 4 -16.85 3.34 -15.94
N ASP A 5 -17.87 3.95 -15.38
CA ASP A 5 -17.75 5.26 -14.76
C ASP A 5 -16.97 5.11 -13.44
N TRP A 6 -15.64 5.14 -13.56
CA TRP A 6 -14.72 5.02 -12.43
C TRP A 6 -14.96 6.07 -11.34
N SER A 7 -15.57 7.20 -11.68
CA SER A 7 -15.90 8.22 -10.70
C SER A 7 -17.01 7.76 -9.77
N SER A 8 -17.94 6.90 -10.25
CA SER A 8 -19.00 6.32 -9.43
C SER A 8 -18.43 5.32 -8.41
N ASP A 9 -17.34 4.62 -8.72
CA ASP A 9 -16.70 3.68 -7.80
C ASP A 9 -16.05 4.41 -6.60
N VAL A 10 -15.43 5.58 -6.83
CA VAL A 10 -14.90 6.43 -5.74
C VAL A 10 -16.02 6.95 -4.86
N CYS A 11 -17.14 7.40 -5.45
CA CYS A 11 -18.30 7.84 -4.70
C CYS A 11 -18.92 6.70 -3.89
N SER A 12 -18.96 5.48 -4.44
CA SER A 12 -19.42 4.28 -3.72
C SER A 12 -18.54 3.94 -2.54
N SER A 13 -17.22 4.13 -2.66
CA SER A 13 -16.25 3.94 -1.55
C SER A 13 -16.51 4.94 -0.42
N ASP A 14 -16.76 6.22 -0.75
CA ASP A 14 -17.11 7.26 0.21
C ASP A 14 -18.42 6.92 0.93
N LEU A 15 -19.47 6.53 0.20
CA LEU A 15 -20.76 6.11 0.78
C LEU A 15 -20.63 4.87 1.66
N ALA A 16 -19.67 3.99 1.39
CA ALA A 16 -19.35 2.83 2.24
C ALA A 16 -18.51 3.20 3.47
N GLY A 17 -18.10 4.47 3.63
CA GLY A 17 -17.34 4.96 4.76
C GLY A 17 -15.83 4.71 4.65
N ALA A 18 -15.29 4.61 3.44
CA ALA A 18 -13.84 4.50 3.25
C ALA A 18 -13.13 5.84 3.56
N ASP A 19 -11.93 5.77 4.13
CA ASP A 19 -11.07 6.94 4.34
C ASP A 19 -10.01 7.09 3.24
N CYS A 20 -9.78 6.02 2.47
CA CYS A 20 -8.75 5.95 1.44
C CYS A 20 -9.18 5.05 0.28
N ILE A 21 -8.77 5.40 -0.93
CA ILE A 21 -8.89 4.54 -2.12
C ILE A 21 -7.52 4.05 -2.57
N LEU A 22 -7.49 2.89 -3.23
CA LEU A 22 -6.29 2.31 -3.83
C LEU A 22 -6.34 2.50 -5.36
N LEU A 23 -5.29 3.10 -5.93
CA LEU A 23 -5.07 3.18 -7.37
C LEU A 23 -3.87 2.32 -7.75
N ILE A 24 -4.05 1.36 -8.64
CA ILE A 24 -3.00 0.43 -9.07
C ILE A 24 -2.50 0.87 -10.46
N VAL A 25 -1.22 1.24 -10.56
CA VAL A 25 -0.63 1.75 -11.81
C VAL A 25 -0.69 0.70 -12.92
N ALA A 26 -0.51 -0.59 -12.59
CA ALA A 26 -0.64 -1.67 -13.55
C ALA A 26 -2.04 -1.81 -14.19
N ALA A 27 -3.08 -1.26 -13.55
CA ALA A 27 -4.47 -1.40 -13.97
C ALA A 27 -5.07 -0.12 -14.61
N LEU A 28 -4.46 1.05 -14.39
CA LEU A 28 -5.00 2.34 -14.77
C LEU A 28 -3.98 3.16 -15.57
N ASN A 29 -4.45 3.94 -16.54
CA ASN A 29 -3.60 4.93 -17.19
C ASN A 29 -3.53 6.24 -16.37
N LEU A 30 -2.52 7.06 -16.63
CA LEU A 30 -2.28 8.30 -15.89
C LEU A 30 -3.47 9.30 -15.93
N PRO A 31 -4.15 9.54 -17.07
CA PRO A 31 -5.35 10.39 -17.09
C PRO A 31 -6.45 9.88 -16.15
N GLN A 32 -6.74 8.58 -16.16
CA GLN A 32 -7.72 7.96 -15.27
C GLN A 32 -7.34 8.14 -13.80
N MET A 33 -6.08 7.89 -13.44
CA MET A 33 -5.59 8.06 -12.07
C MET A 33 -5.72 9.51 -11.60
N ARG A 34 -5.42 10.51 -12.45
CA ARG A 34 -5.58 11.93 -12.11
C ARG A 34 -7.03 12.31 -11.90
N GLU A 35 -7.95 11.77 -12.69
CA GLU A 35 -9.38 11.98 -12.52
C GLU A 35 -9.85 11.40 -11.18
N LEU A 36 -9.52 10.14 -10.89
CA LEU A 36 -9.87 9.46 -9.63
C LEU A 36 -9.26 10.17 -8.41
N GLU A 37 -8.00 10.58 -8.48
CA GLU A 37 -7.36 11.39 -7.43
C GLU A 37 -8.12 12.70 -7.20
N SER A 38 -8.55 13.38 -8.26
CA SER A 38 -9.33 14.61 -8.16
C SER A 38 -10.69 14.37 -7.50
N VAL A 39 -11.39 13.29 -7.85
CA VAL A 39 -12.67 12.90 -7.22
C VAL A 39 -12.47 12.59 -5.74
N ALA A 40 -11.50 11.74 -5.41
CA ALA A 40 -11.17 11.38 -4.03
C ALA A 40 -10.88 12.62 -3.18
N LYS A 41 -10.07 13.55 -3.70
CA LYS A 41 -9.76 14.80 -3.01
C LYS A 41 -10.99 15.64 -2.73
N ARG A 42 -11.96 15.72 -3.66
CA ARG A 42 -13.22 16.47 -3.43
C ARG A 42 -14.08 15.83 -2.34
N LEU A 43 -14.01 14.50 -2.20
CA LEU A 43 -14.74 13.75 -1.18
C LEU A 43 -13.98 13.67 0.15
N GLY A 44 -12.75 14.19 0.23
CA GLY A 44 -11.93 14.14 1.44
C GLY A 44 -11.24 12.80 1.68
N LEU A 45 -11.22 11.90 0.67
CA LEU A 45 -10.55 10.62 0.74
C LEU A 45 -9.05 10.75 0.46
N ALA A 46 -8.25 9.97 1.18
CA ALA A 46 -6.85 9.77 0.83
C ALA A 46 -6.73 8.86 -0.43
N VAL A 47 -5.58 8.93 -1.09
CA VAL A 47 -5.27 8.07 -2.24
C VAL A 47 -3.95 7.36 -1.98
N LEU A 48 -3.96 6.03 -1.99
CA LEU A 48 -2.77 5.18 -2.01
C LEU A 48 -2.52 4.74 -3.45
N VAL A 49 -1.33 5.01 -3.99
CA VAL A 49 -0.96 4.58 -5.34
C VAL A 49 -0.01 3.41 -5.26
N GLU A 50 -0.42 2.26 -5.77
CA GLU A 50 0.35 1.02 -5.75
C GLU A 50 1.21 0.88 -7.00
N VAL A 51 2.49 0.52 -6.78
CA VAL A 51 3.50 0.27 -7.82
C VAL A 51 4.24 -1.04 -7.57
N HIS A 52 4.76 -1.66 -8.65
CA HIS A 52 5.51 -2.92 -8.61
C HIS A 52 6.94 -2.80 -9.11
N ASP A 53 7.27 -1.73 -9.83
CA ASP A 53 8.59 -1.49 -10.40
C ASP A 53 8.89 -0.01 -10.57
N GLY A 54 10.06 0.28 -11.15
CA GLY A 54 10.52 1.65 -11.31
C GLY A 54 9.79 2.45 -12.38
N ASP A 55 9.28 1.82 -13.41
CA ASP A 55 8.55 2.49 -14.49
C ASP A 55 7.16 2.90 -13.95
N GLU A 56 6.52 2.03 -13.19
CA GLU A 56 5.26 2.34 -12.49
C GLU A 56 5.46 3.43 -11.43
N LEU A 57 6.59 3.44 -10.71
CA LEU A 57 6.91 4.50 -9.76
C LEU A 57 7.02 5.86 -10.45
N ASP A 58 7.66 5.95 -11.61
CA ASP A 58 7.77 7.21 -12.36
C ASP A 58 6.41 7.76 -12.81
N ILE A 59 5.45 6.87 -13.07
CA ILE A 59 4.06 7.25 -13.36
C ILE A 59 3.36 7.72 -12.07
N ALA A 60 3.48 6.97 -10.98
CA ALA A 60 2.86 7.29 -9.70
C ALA A 60 3.33 8.65 -9.15
N LEU A 61 4.62 8.99 -9.31
CA LEU A 61 5.18 10.26 -8.88
C LEU A 61 4.62 11.49 -9.62
N GLN A 62 3.89 11.31 -10.72
CA GLN A 62 3.17 12.37 -11.41
C GLN A 62 1.81 12.71 -10.79
N LEU A 63 1.36 11.96 -9.79
CA LEU A 63 0.19 12.25 -8.97
C LEU A 63 0.57 13.11 -7.76
N ASN A 64 -0.44 13.73 -7.11
CA ASN A 64 -0.20 14.63 -5.99
C ASN A 64 -0.24 13.93 -4.62
N THR A 65 -0.80 12.72 -4.54
CA THR A 65 -0.91 11.99 -3.28
C THR A 65 0.44 11.78 -2.61
N PRO A 66 0.55 11.95 -1.29
CA PRO A 66 1.78 11.66 -0.57
C PRO A 66 2.02 10.14 -0.37
N LEU A 67 1.04 9.28 -0.60
CA LEU A 67 1.10 7.86 -0.26
C LEU A 67 1.50 7.02 -1.47
N ILE A 68 2.65 6.33 -1.36
CA ILE A 68 3.15 5.39 -2.37
C ILE A 68 3.18 3.99 -1.76
N GLY A 69 2.37 3.10 -2.30
CA GLY A 69 2.39 1.68 -1.99
C GLY A 69 3.40 0.95 -2.88
N ILE A 70 4.34 0.23 -2.30
CA ILE A 70 5.25 -0.63 -3.07
C ILE A 70 4.88 -2.07 -2.79
N ASN A 71 4.27 -2.73 -3.78
CA ASN A 71 3.85 -4.11 -3.66
C ASN A 71 5.00 -5.06 -4.01
N ASN A 72 5.45 -5.81 -3.00
CA ASN A 72 6.51 -6.81 -3.14
C ASN A 72 6.06 -8.08 -3.88
N ARG A 73 4.76 -8.25 -4.12
CA ARG A 73 4.22 -9.40 -4.84
C ARG A 73 4.09 -9.09 -6.33
N ASN A 74 4.74 -9.88 -7.15
CA ASN A 74 4.52 -9.84 -8.59
C ASN A 74 3.13 -10.40 -8.91
N LEU A 75 2.25 -9.60 -9.52
CA LEU A 75 0.85 -9.99 -9.80
C LEU A 75 0.72 -11.07 -10.87
N ARG A 76 1.78 -11.34 -11.66
CA ARG A 76 1.77 -12.38 -12.71
C ARG A 76 2.30 -13.72 -12.22
N THR A 77 3.39 -13.70 -11.41
CA THR A 77 4.06 -14.91 -10.94
C THR A 77 3.69 -15.27 -9.51
N PHE A 78 3.06 -14.34 -8.77
CA PHE A 78 2.78 -14.40 -7.33
C PHE A 78 4.04 -14.52 -6.46
N GLU A 79 5.21 -14.41 -7.05
CA GLU A 79 6.47 -14.36 -6.30
C GLU A 79 6.54 -13.07 -5.48
N THR A 80 6.97 -13.18 -4.22
CA THR A 80 7.07 -12.04 -3.31
C THR A 80 8.52 -11.81 -2.91
N LYS A 81 9.02 -10.58 -3.13
CA LYS A 81 10.41 -10.19 -2.83
C LYS A 81 10.45 -8.82 -2.15
N LEU A 82 10.87 -8.76 -0.90
CA LEU A 82 11.07 -7.50 -0.16
C LEU A 82 12.10 -6.58 -0.83
N GLY A 83 12.97 -7.15 -1.66
CA GLY A 83 13.91 -6.41 -2.51
C GLY A 83 13.24 -5.42 -3.47
N THR A 84 11.96 -5.61 -3.81
CA THR A 84 11.21 -4.64 -4.64
C THR A 84 11.11 -3.29 -3.93
N THR A 85 10.59 -3.27 -2.69
CA THR A 85 10.55 -2.04 -1.89
C THR A 85 11.96 -1.46 -1.72
N LEU A 86 12.92 -2.27 -1.27
CA LEU A 86 14.28 -1.80 -0.98
C LEU A 86 14.98 -1.19 -2.20
N GLY A 87 14.75 -1.73 -3.39
CA GLY A 87 15.36 -1.25 -4.63
C GLY A 87 14.74 0.04 -5.17
N LEU A 88 13.55 0.41 -4.73
CA LEU A 88 12.84 1.61 -5.19
C LEU A 88 13.01 2.81 -4.24
N LEU A 89 13.42 2.59 -2.98
CA LEU A 89 13.46 3.64 -1.95
C LEU A 89 14.25 4.89 -2.37
N ASP A 90 15.40 4.71 -2.99
CA ASP A 90 16.28 5.81 -3.38
C ASP A 90 15.68 6.70 -4.49
N ARG A 91 14.61 6.23 -5.15
CA ARG A 91 13.89 6.97 -6.20
C ARG A 91 12.65 7.69 -5.66
N VAL A 92 12.21 7.38 -4.44
CA VAL A 92 11.04 8.01 -3.82
C VAL A 92 11.45 9.32 -3.13
N PRO A 93 10.87 10.47 -3.49
CA PRO A 93 11.18 11.75 -2.85
C PRO A 93 10.79 11.78 -1.37
N ASP A 94 11.51 12.56 -0.56
CA ASP A 94 11.32 12.68 0.89
C ASP A 94 9.91 13.18 1.31
N ASN A 95 9.20 13.83 0.40
CA ASN A 95 7.84 14.31 0.65
C ASN A 95 6.76 13.24 0.38
N ARG A 96 7.15 12.00 0.14
CA ARG A 96 6.26 10.86 -0.03
C ARG A 96 6.43 9.88 1.12
N LEU A 97 5.32 9.27 1.55
CA LEU A 97 5.29 8.19 2.53
C LEU A 97 5.24 6.86 1.80
N VAL A 98 6.26 6.04 2.01
CA VAL A 98 6.29 4.68 1.47
C VAL A 98 5.53 3.73 2.39
N ILE A 99 4.60 2.99 1.81
CA ILE A 99 3.89 1.87 2.43
C ILE A 99 4.36 0.61 1.72
N THR A 100 5.04 -0.29 2.45
CA THR A 100 5.43 -1.59 1.88
C THR A 100 4.28 -2.57 1.98
N GLU A 101 4.00 -3.26 0.88
CA GLU A 101 2.86 -4.16 0.77
C GLU A 101 3.33 -5.57 0.41
N SER A 102 2.65 -6.57 0.95
CA SER A 102 2.96 -7.99 0.77
C SER A 102 4.35 -8.41 1.31
N GLY A 103 4.49 -9.68 1.66
CA GLY A 103 5.78 -10.28 2.02
C GLY A 103 6.26 -10.00 3.45
N ILE A 104 5.52 -9.30 4.27
CA ILE A 104 5.82 -9.12 5.69
C ILE A 104 5.19 -10.29 6.45
N LEU A 105 6.02 -11.28 6.80
CA LEU A 105 5.58 -12.54 7.41
C LEU A 105 6.21 -12.80 8.79
N LYS A 106 7.33 -12.14 9.08
CA LYS A 106 8.05 -12.29 10.33
C LYS A 106 8.64 -10.96 10.80
N ARG A 107 9.00 -10.90 12.09
CA ARG A 107 9.57 -9.69 12.70
C ARG A 107 10.81 -9.17 11.97
N ASP A 108 11.69 -10.06 11.53
CA ASP A 108 12.91 -9.68 10.77
C ASP A 108 12.57 -8.87 9.50
N ASP A 109 11.42 -9.16 8.85
CA ASP A 109 10.97 -8.43 7.67
C ASP A 109 10.60 -6.98 8.04
N VAL A 110 9.94 -6.81 9.18
CA VAL A 110 9.60 -5.47 9.73
C VAL A 110 10.87 -4.72 10.11
N GLU A 111 11.81 -5.38 10.79
CA GLU A 111 13.08 -4.77 11.20
C GLU A 111 13.93 -4.37 9.99
N LEU A 112 13.97 -5.20 8.95
CA LEU A 112 14.63 -4.89 7.67
C LEU A 112 14.07 -3.62 7.03
N MET A 113 12.75 -3.47 6.98
CA MET A 113 12.10 -2.28 6.43
C MET A 113 12.36 -1.05 7.29
N ARG A 114 12.23 -1.17 8.61
CA ARG A 114 12.49 -0.07 9.55
C ARG A 114 13.93 0.43 9.51
N ALA A 115 14.91 -0.46 9.34
CA ALA A 115 16.32 -0.11 9.15
C ALA A 115 16.55 0.77 7.91
N ARG A 116 15.64 0.70 6.92
CA ARG A 116 15.61 1.53 5.70
C ARG A 116 14.57 2.66 5.79
N LYS A 117 14.11 3.02 7.00
CA LYS A 117 13.16 4.09 7.32
C LYS A 117 11.75 3.88 6.75
N VAL A 118 11.39 2.67 6.32
CA VAL A 118 10.01 2.32 5.97
C VAL A 118 9.28 1.91 7.24
N ASN A 119 8.27 2.70 7.64
CA ASN A 119 7.54 2.51 8.89
C ASN A 119 6.03 2.30 8.68
N ALA A 120 5.57 2.30 7.45
CA ALA A 120 4.18 2.01 7.09
C ALA A 120 4.10 0.68 6.33
N PHE A 121 3.13 -0.16 6.71
CA PHE A 121 2.99 -1.53 6.25
C PHE A 121 1.54 -1.84 5.95
N LEU A 122 1.28 -2.50 4.82
CA LEU A 122 -0.01 -3.10 4.51
C LEU A 122 0.15 -4.63 4.56
N VAL A 123 -0.38 -5.23 5.63
CA VAL A 123 -0.20 -6.66 5.94
C VAL A 123 -1.55 -7.33 6.04
N GLY A 124 -1.81 -8.30 5.15
CA GLY A 124 -3.03 -9.11 5.18
C GLY A 124 -2.74 -10.59 5.45
N GLU A 125 -1.86 -11.18 4.63
CA GLU A 125 -1.64 -12.63 4.60
C GLU A 125 -1.25 -13.21 5.97
N ALA A 126 -0.32 -12.57 6.69
CA ALA A 126 0.14 -13.04 7.99
C ALA A 126 -1.02 -13.09 8.99
N PHE A 127 -1.86 -12.06 9.01
CA PHE A 127 -2.98 -11.96 9.95
C PHE A 127 -4.13 -12.91 9.59
N MET A 128 -4.42 -13.09 8.30
CA MET A 128 -5.49 -13.97 7.85
C MET A 128 -5.16 -15.47 8.06
N ARG A 129 -3.87 -15.81 8.10
CA ARG A 129 -3.41 -17.20 8.38
C ARG A 129 -3.27 -17.49 9.86
N ALA A 130 -3.18 -16.47 10.71
CA ALA A 130 -3.00 -16.64 12.14
C ALA A 130 -4.30 -17.07 12.83
N PRO A 131 -4.24 -17.95 13.83
CA PRO A 131 -5.41 -18.28 14.68
C PRO A 131 -5.96 -17.06 15.42
N ASP A 132 -5.08 -16.13 15.80
CA ASP A 132 -5.41 -14.85 16.43
C ASP A 132 -4.63 -13.70 15.75
N PRO A 133 -5.31 -12.85 14.98
CA PRO A 133 -4.66 -11.73 14.28
C PRO A 133 -4.03 -10.70 15.22
N GLY A 134 -4.60 -10.51 16.41
CA GLY A 134 -4.08 -9.55 17.40
C GLY A 134 -2.77 -10.00 18.01
N VAL A 135 -2.66 -11.28 18.35
CA VAL A 135 -1.41 -11.88 18.83
C VAL A 135 -0.35 -11.82 17.73
N GLU A 136 -0.71 -12.09 16.47
CA GLU A 136 0.21 -12.02 15.35
C GLU A 136 0.69 -10.59 15.07
N LEU A 137 -0.20 -9.59 15.19
CA LEU A 137 0.17 -8.18 15.10
C LEU A 137 1.20 -7.81 16.19
N ALA A 138 0.96 -8.21 17.43
CA ALA A 138 1.91 -7.99 18.51
C ALA A 138 3.26 -8.67 18.26
N ARG A 139 3.23 -9.92 17.75
CA ARG A 139 4.44 -10.69 17.41
C ARG A 139 5.27 -10.01 16.31
N LEU A 140 4.62 -9.52 15.25
CA LEU A 140 5.30 -8.88 14.13
C LEU A 140 5.88 -7.52 14.49
N PHE A 141 5.12 -6.69 15.23
CA PHE A 141 5.45 -5.28 15.42
C PHE A 141 5.97 -4.93 16.82
N ASP A 142 6.03 -5.92 17.73
CA ASP A 142 6.49 -5.73 19.12
C ASP A 142 5.76 -4.58 19.83
N THR A 143 4.45 -4.64 19.82
CA THR A 143 3.61 -3.59 20.43
C THR A 143 3.64 -3.61 21.98
N GLY A 144 4.41 -4.52 22.59
CA GLY A 144 4.45 -4.68 24.06
C GLY A 144 3.13 -5.20 24.68
N ALA A 145 2.11 -5.45 23.87
CA ALA A 145 0.80 -5.92 24.33
C ALA A 145 0.85 -7.38 24.83
N ALA A 146 1.75 -8.19 24.28
CA ALA A 146 1.90 -9.60 24.69
C ALA A 146 2.42 -9.79 26.14
N ALA A 147 3.07 -8.78 26.73
CA ALA A 147 3.60 -8.86 28.08
C ALA A 147 2.55 -8.62 29.20
N LYS A 148 1.31 -8.24 28.85
CA LYS A 148 0.25 -7.92 29.82
C LYS A 148 -0.84 -8.99 29.96
N MET A 149 -0.74 -10.09 29.21
CA MET A 149 -1.73 -11.18 29.22
C MET A 149 -1.17 -12.53 29.70
N ALA A 150 -0.02 -12.52 30.39
CA ALA A 150 0.55 -13.69 31.06
C ALA A 150 0.42 -13.57 32.56
#